data_ba4c3f2ae007b3cbabf9843034139df4
#
_entry.id   ba4c3f2ae007b3cbabf9843034139df4
#
_cell.length_a   1.000
_cell.length_b   1.000
_cell.length_c   1.000
_cell.angle_alpha   90.00
_cell.angle_beta   90.00
_cell.angle_gamma   90.00
#
_symmetry.space_group_name_H-M   'P 1'
#
loop_
_entity.id
_entity.type
_entity.pdbx_description
1 polymer ?
#
loop_
_entity_poly.entity_id
_entity_poly.type
_entity_poly.pdbx_seq_one_letter_code
_entity_poly.pdbx_strand_id
1 'polypeptide(L)'
;SDFNYLNVWFDKDKMDSILKNLISNALKYTPENGTVSVYVSETKDSWKLEVRDTGIGIPSNEQSKLFKMHFRGTNAINAKITGSGIGLKLVGKLVHLHSGKINIESVEQQGTTITVVFPKGNKHFHHSNLIEPEKPRRQEAELDAPVISETPVMANDEDLQRILIVEDNDELRAYLVNSLSPMYNVQACSNGKEALVIVK
;
A
#
# COMPACT_ATOMS: atom_id res chain seq x y z
N SER A 1 -16.48 -17.52 13.09
CA SER A 1 -16.19 -18.40 11.94
C SER A 1 -14.70 -18.32 11.68
N ASP A 2 -14.04 -19.44 11.93
CA ASP A 2 -12.60 -19.57 11.77
C ASP A 2 -12.29 -19.71 10.27
N PHE A 3 -11.94 -18.61 9.63
CA PHE A 3 -11.37 -18.64 8.29
C PHE A 3 -9.94 -19.14 8.40
N ASN A 4 -9.69 -20.36 7.98
CA ASN A 4 -8.32 -20.81 7.83
C ASN A 4 -7.68 -20.31 6.53
N TYR A 5 -8.47 -20.14 5.44
CA TYR A 5 -7.97 -19.70 4.13
C TYR A 5 -9.05 -18.97 3.32
N LEU A 6 -8.65 -17.93 2.62
CA LEU A 6 -9.45 -17.27 1.60
C LEU A 6 -8.69 -17.34 0.26
N ASN A 7 -9.16 -18.19 -0.66
CA ASN A 7 -8.58 -18.30 -2.00
C ASN A 7 -9.18 -17.26 -2.93
N VAL A 8 -8.38 -16.27 -3.30
CA VAL A 8 -8.79 -15.16 -4.17
C VAL A 8 -7.71 -14.84 -5.20
N TRP A 9 -8.12 -14.24 -6.30
CA TRP A 9 -7.22 -13.75 -7.34
C TRP A 9 -7.00 -12.26 -7.16
N PHE A 10 -5.75 -11.84 -7.05
CA PHE A 10 -5.35 -10.44 -7.02
C PHE A 10 -3.87 -10.29 -7.38
N ASP A 11 -3.49 -9.08 -7.75
CA ASP A 11 -2.08 -8.69 -7.89
C ASP A 11 -1.52 -8.40 -6.49
N LYS A 12 -0.52 -9.17 -6.08
CA LYS A 12 0.05 -9.11 -4.72
C LYS A 12 0.57 -7.72 -4.38
N ASP A 13 1.35 -7.10 -5.26
CA ASP A 13 1.99 -5.80 -4.98
C ASP A 13 0.95 -4.67 -4.88
N LYS A 14 -0.08 -4.74 -5.71
CA LYS A 14 -1.20 -3.78 -5.66
C LYS A 14 -2.03 -3.98 -4.40
N MET A 15 -2.26 -5.22 -3.98
CA MET A 15 -2.97 -5.52 -2.74
C MET A 15 -2.19 -5.05 -1.52
N ASP A 16 -0.89 -5.29 -1.47
CA ASP A 16 0.00 -4.78 -0.42
C ASP A 16 -0.06 -3.24 -0.35
N SER A 17 -0.08 -2.57 -1.51
CA SER A 17 -0.23 -1.12 -1.56
C SER A 17 -1.59 -0.64 -1.02
N ILE A 18 -2.68 -1.35 -1.32
CA ILE A 18 -4.01 -1.06 -0.76
C ILE A 18 -3.99 -1.20 0.76
N LEU A 19 -3.52 -2.35 1.26
CA LEU A 19 -3.46 -2.65 2.70
C LEU A 19 -2.61 -1.62 3.45
N LYS A 20 -1.39 -1.35 2.98
CA LYS A 20 -0.48 -0.38 3.60
C LYS A 20 -1.12 1.01 3.68
N ASN A 21 -1.75 1.48 2.60
CA ASN A 21 -2.40 2.78 2.61
C ASN A 21 -3.61 2.84 3.56
N LEU A 22 -4.47 1.82 3.58
CA LEU A 22 -5.63 1.80 4.44
C LEU A 22 -5.25 1.71 5.93
N ILE A 23 -4.34 0.79 6.27
CA ILE A 23 -3.91 0.58 7.65
C ILE A 23 -3.10 1.78 8.16
N SER A 24 -2.16 2.31 7.37
CA SER A 24 -1.38 3.47 7.78
C SER A 24 -2.25 4.72 7.97
N ASN A 25 -3.28 4.90 7.16
CA ASN A 25 -4.25 5.97 7.38
C ASN A 25 -5.03 5.76 8.68
N ALA A 26 -5.56 4.56 8.92
CA ALA A 26 -6.30 4.25 10.15
C ALA A 26 -5.44 4.53 11.40
N LEU A 27 -4.20 4.03 11.43
CA LEU A 27 -3.27 4.26 12.54
C LEU A 27 -2.94 5.75 12.73
N LYS A 28 -2.73 6.46 11.63
CA LYS A 28 -2.33 7.87 11.62
C LYS A 28 -3.41 8.82 12.11
N TYR A 29 -4.68 8.51 11.81
CA TYR A 29 -5.82 9.36 12.16
C TYR A 29 -6.53 8.91 13.45
N THR A 30 -6.07 7.84 14.08
CA THR A 30 -6.53 7.36 15.36
C THR A 30 -5.65 7.90 16.48
N PRO A 31 -6.21 8.61 17.50
CA PRO A 31 -5.44 9.10 18.63
C PRO A 31 -4.95 7.95 19.53
N GLU A 32 -4.08 8.27 20.46
CA GLU A 32 -3.66 7.34 21.52
C GLU A 32 -4.88 6.74 22.24
N ASN A 33 -4.83 5.46 22.55
CA ASN A 33 -5.92 4.66 23.12
C ASN A 33 -7.13 4.44 22.20
N GLY A 34 -7.08 4.84 20.94
CA GLY A 34 -8.05 4.45 19.93
C GLY A 34 -7.84 3.02 19.44
N THR A 35 -8.77 2.54 18.63
CA THR A 35 -8.76 1.17 18.10
C THR A 35 -8.75 1.17 16.59
N VAL A 36 -7.92 0.33 16.00
CA VAL A 36 -7.93 0.01 14.57
C VAL A 36 -8.22 -1.48 14.42
N SER A 37 -9.18 -1.82 13.57
CA SER A 37 -9.59 -3.20 13.32
C SER A 37 -9.62 -3.48 11.83
N VAL A 38 -9.20 -4.69 11.45
CA VAL A 38 -9.21 -5.15 10.05
C VAL A 38 -10.06 -6.42 10.00
N TYR A 39 -11.05 -6.43 9.12
CA TYR A 39 -11.95 -7.57 8.93
C TYR A 39 -11.89 -8.02 7.47
N VAL A 40 -11.85 -9.33 7.30
CA VAL A 40 -12.00 -9.96 6.00
C VAL A 40 -13.19 -10.88 6.06
N SER A 41 -14.06 -10.77 5.06
CA SER A 41 -15.23 -11.63 4.94
C SER A 41 -15.49 -11.97 3.48
N GLU A 42 -16.26 -13.01 3.25
CA GLU A 42 -16.58 -13.47 1.91
C GLU A 42 -18.06 -13.77 1.73
N THR A 43 -18.50 -13.67 0.49
CA THR A 43 -19.78 -14.18 -0.01
C THR A 43 -19.52 -15.23 -1.09
N LYS A 44 -20.56 -15.72 -1.75
CA LYS A 44 -20.42 -16.64 -2.88
C LYS A 44 -19.58 -16.04 -4.01
N ASP A 45 -19.82 -14.76 -4.34
CA ASP A 45 -19.30 -14.13 -5.56
C ASP A 45 -18.28 -13.01 -5.30
N SER A 46 -18.07 -12.63 -4.04
CA SER A 46 -17.17 -11.54 -3.66
C SER A 46 -16.49 -11.80 -2.33
N TRP A 47 -15.43 -11.05 -2.07
CA TRP A 47 -14.82 -10.93 -0.76
C TRP A 47 -14.66 -9.45 -0.40
N LYS A 48 -14.62 -9.18 0.89
CA LYS A 48 -14.61 -7.84 1.46
C LYS A 48 -13.45 -7.70 2.42
N LEU A 49 -12.71 -6.61 2.27
CA LEU A 49 -11.76 -6.10 3.24
C LEU A 49 -12.36 -4.84 3.87
N GLU A 50 -12.38 -4.78 5.19
CA GLU A 50 -12.88 -3.64 5.94
C GLU A 50 -11.81 -3.21 6.94
N VAL A 51 -11.43 -1.93 6.90
CA VAL A 51 -10.55 -1.29 7.87
C VAL A 51 -11.37 -0.26 8.61
N ARG A 52 -11.47 -0.43 9.92
CA ARG A 52 -12.23 0.44 10.83
C ARG A 52 -11.31 1.06 11.85
N ASP A 53 -11.47 2.34 12.07
CA ASP A 53 -10.80 3.09 13.12
C ASP A 53 -11.78 3.89 13.99
N THR A 54 -11.34 4.24 15.19
CA THR A 54 -12.05 5.14 16.13
C THR A 54 -11.38 6.51 16.15
N GLY A 55 -10.90 6.97 15.00
CA GLY A 55 -10.13 8.20 14.86
C GLY A 55 -10.98 9.46 14.76
N ILE A 56 -10.35 10.53 14.26
CA ILE A 56 -10.97 11.85 14.15
C ILE A 56 -12.15 11.90 13.17
N GLY A 57 -12.37 10.84 12.38
CA GLY A 57 -13.40 10.79 11.36
C GLY A 57 -13.21 11.81 10.25
N ILE A 58 -14.20 11.92 9.36
CA ILE A 58 -14.17 12.76 8.16
C ILE A 58 -15.50 13.49 8.03
N PRO A 59 -15.48 14.82 7.92
CA PRO A 59 -16.68 15.61 7.70
C PRO A 59 -17.48 15.14 6.48
N SER A 60 -18.81 15.08 6.59
CA SER A 60 -19.67 14.50 5.55
C SER A 60 -19.57 15.20 4.20
N ASN A 61 -19.36 16.51 4.19
CA ASN A 61 -19.17 17.33 2.99
C ASN A 61 -17.80 17.10 2.30
N GLU A 62 -16.88 16.38 2.93
CA GLU A 62 -15.53 16.08 2.43
C GLU A 62 -15.39 14.65 1.93
N GLN A 63 -16.23 13.72 2.38
CA GLN A 63 -16.10 12.30 2.06
C GLN A 63 -16.09 12.02 0.55
N SER A 64 -16.93 12.71 -0.22
CA SER A 64 -16.98 12.56 -1.69
C SER A 64 -15.71 13.03 -2.44
N LYS A 65 -14.83 13.75 -1.76
CA LYS A 65 -13.60 14.32 -2.33
C LYS A 65 -12.37 13.46 -2.09
N LEU A 66 -12.43 12.48 -1.17
CA LEU A 66 -11.29 11.70 -0.69
C LEU A 66 -10.57 10.89 -1.77
N PHE A 67 -11.29 10.44 -2.79
CA PHE A 67 -10.73 9.72 -3.92
C PHE A 67 -10.36 10.61 -5.10
N LYS A 68 -10.62 11.92 -4.99
CA LYS A 68 -10.23 12.93 -5.97
C LYS A 68 -8.79 13.42 -5.72
N MET A 69 -8.30 14.36 -6.51
CA MET A 69 -6.90 14.79 -6.46
C MET A 69 -6.49 15.38 -5.10
N HIS A 70 -5.35 14.93 -4.56
CA HIS A 70 -4.58 15.55 -3.45
C HIS A 70 -5.45 16.16 -2.35
N PHE A 71 -6.46 15.42 -1.90
CA PHE A 71 -7.39 15.92 -0.90
C PHE A 71 -6.94 15.54 0.51
N ARG A 72 -6.98 16.50 1.41
CA ARG A 72 -6.80 16.32 2.85
C ARG A 72 -7.99 16.96 3.58
N GLY A 73 -8.58 16.22 4.51
CA GLY A 73 -9.67 16.73 5.32
C GLY A 73 -9.25 17.95 6.16
N THR A 74 -10.14 18.91 6.32
CA THR A 74 -9.87 20.12 7.10
C THR A 74 -9.57 19.81 8.57
N ASN A 75 -10.25 18.81 9.16
CA ASN A 75 -9.98 18.34 10.52
C ASN A 75 -8.56 17.73 10.66
N ALA A 76 -8.06 17.01 9.66
CA ALA A 76 -6.69 16.47 9.65
C ALA A 76 -5.63 17.58 9.53
N ILE A 77 -5.92 18.64 8.77
CA ILE A 77 -5.05 19.82 8.66
C ILE A 77 -5.01 20.54 10.00
N ASN A 78 -6.16 20.77 10.61
CA ASN A 78 -6.28 21.44 11.91
C ASN A 78 -5.58 20.65 13.02
N ALA A 79 -5.63 19.32 12.99
CA ALA A 79 -4.90 18.44 13.90
C ALA A 79 -3.40 18.32 13.60
N LYS A 80 -2.88 19.04 12.59
CA LYS A 80 -1.47 19.00 12.14
C LYS A 80 -0.97 17.60 11.76
N ILE A 81 -1.87 16.70 11.35
CA ILE A 81 -1.50 15.34 10.94
C ILE A 81 -0.85 15.41 9.56
N THR A 82 0.40 14.98 9.46
CA THR A 82 1.20 15.03 8.20
C THR A 82 0.67 14.05 7.14
N GLY A 83 0.69 14.39 5.87
CA GLY A 83 0.33 13.47 4.76
C GLY A 83 0.20 14.15 3.41
N SER A 84 0.48 13.39 2.35
CA SER A 84 0.44 13.87 0.96
C SER A 84 -0.98 13.99 0.37
N GLY A 85 -1.98 13.32 0.95
CA GLY A 85 -3.34 13.24 0.39
C GLY A 85 -3.46 12.38 -0.88
N ILE A 86 -2.43 11.57 -1.20
CA ILE A 86 -2.37 10.74 -2.42
C ILE A 86 -2.86 9.32 -2.16
N GLY A 87 -2.71 8.82 -0.93
CA GLY A 87 -2.91 7.40 -0.59
C GLY A 87 -4.30 6.87 -0.94
N LEU A 88 -5.38 7.53 -0.54
CA LEU A 88 -6.74 7.07 -0.84
C LEU A 88 -7.09 7.15 -2.32
N LYS A 89 -6.54 8.13 -3.05
CA LYS A 89 -6.67 8.18 -4.51
C LYS A 89 -6.01 6.96 -5.17
N LEU A 90 -4.80 6.58 -4.71
CA LEU A 90 -4.12 5.38 -5.19
C LEU A 90 -4.95 4.15 -4.89
N VAL A 91 -5.46 4.00 -3.66
CA VAL A 91 -6.36 2.89 -3.28
C VAL A 91 -7.56 2.82 -4.22
N GLY A 92 -8.24 3.92 -4.48
CA GLY A 92 -9.39 3.96 -5.40
C GLY A 92 -9.04 3.46 -6.81
N LYS A 93 -7.87 3.86 -7.35
CA LYS A 93 -7.39 3.38 -8.66
C LYS A 93 -7.06 1.89 -8.65
N LEU A 94 -6.37 1.41 -7.63
CA LEU A 94 -5.97 0.01 -7.51
C LEU A 94 -7.19 -0.90 -7.32
N VAL A 95 -8.16 -0.48 -6.52
CA VAL A 95 -9.44 -1.19 -6.36
C VAL A 95 -10.19 -1.28 -7.69
N HIS A 96 -10.25 -0.19 -8.45
CA HIS A 96 -10.88 -0.18 -9.77
C HIS A 96 -10.19 -1.13 -10.76
N LEU A 97 -8.86 -1.18 -10.77
CA LEU A 97 -8.08 -2.12 -11.59
C LEU A 97 -8.42 -3.59 -11.30
N HIS A 98 -8.85 -3.90 -10.09
CA HIS A 98 -9.33 -5.23 -9.68
C HIS A 98 -10.83 -5.41 -9.83
N SER A 99 -11.50 -4.54 -10.60
CA SER A 99 -12.97 -4.52 -10.73
C SER A 99 -13.71 -4.46 -9.39
N GLY A 100 -13.05 -3.95 -8.36
CA GLY A 100 -13.58 -3.80 -7.02
C GLY A 100 -14.40 -2.52 -6.84
N LYS A 101 -15.04 -2.43 -5.68
CA LYS A 101 -15.77 -1.26 -5.21
C LYS A 101 -15.23 -0.82 -3.86
N ILE A 102 -15.19 0.50 -3.62
CA ILE A 102 -14.79 1.08 -2.35
C ILE A 102 -15.92 1.93 -1.80
N ASN A 103 -16.17 1.80 -0.50
CA ASN A 103 -17.11 2.60 0.26
C ASN A 103 -16.44 3.19 1.49
N ILE A 104 -16.87 4.38 1.92
CA ILE A 104 -16.45 5.03 3.16
C ILE A 104 -17.68 5.39 3.95
N GLU A 105 -17.66 5.02 5.22
CA GLU A 105 -18.60 5.45 6.25
C GLU A 105 -17.78 6.12 7.36
N SER A 106 -18.04 7.39 7.61
CA SER A 106 -17.30 8.13 8.61
C SER A 106 -18.18 9.16 9.29
N VAL A 107 -17.97 9.28 10.60
CA VAL A 107 -18.59 10.32 11.43
C VAL A 107 -17.47 11.06 12.14
N GLU A 108 -17.49 12.38 12.03
CA GLU A 108 -16.50 13.23 12.67
C GLU A 108 -16.44 12.96 14.17
N GLN A 109 -15.23 12.83 14.73
CA GLN A 109 -14.94 12.46 16.13
C GLN A 109 -15.40 11.05 16.56
N GLN A 110 -15.86 10.19 15.64
CA GLN A 110 -16.28 8.81 15.95
C GLN A 110 -15.48 7.76 15.19
N GLY A 111 -14.76 8.17 14.14
CA GLY A 111 -13.91 7.30 13.35
C GLY A 111 -14.37 7.08 11.92
N THR A 112 -13.67 6.18 11.25
CA THR A 112 -13.87 5.87 9.83
C THR A 112 -13.90 4.37 9.60
N THR A 113 -14.78 3.93 8.72
CA THR A 113 -14.79 2.58 8.17
C THR A 113 -14.63 2.65 6.66
N ILE A 114 -13.56 2.07 6.15
CA ILE A 114 -13.33 1.92 4.72
C ILE A 114 -13.55 0.47 4.34
N THR A 115 -14.47 0.23 3.44
CA THR A 115 -14.83 -1.10 2.94
C THR A 115 -14.45 -1.23 1.48
N VAL A 116 -13.66 -2.24 1.15
CA VAL A 116 -13.32 -2.61 -0.23
C VAL A 116 -13.91 -3.96 -0.54
N VAL A 117 -14.62 -4.07 -1.67
CA VAL A 117 -15.26 -5.30 -2.13
C VAL A 117 -14.66 -5.69 -3.46
N PHE A 118 -14.18 -6.91 -3.59
CA PHE A 118 -13.59 -7.47 -4.80
C PHE A 118 -14.39 -8.68 -5.29
N PRO A 119 -14.56 -8.87 -6.60
CA PRO A 119 -15.15 -10.08 -7.14
C PRO A 119 -14.23 -11.28 -6.89
N LYS A 120 -14.82 -12.45 -6.65
CA LYS A 120 -14.10 -13.72 -6.65
C LYS A 120 -13.83 -14.23 -8.06
N GLY A 121 -12.86 -15.12 -8.18
CA GLY A 121 -12.46 -15.71 -9.45
C GLY A 121 -11.55 -14.78 -10.27
N ASN A 122 -11.22 -15.21 -11.47
CA ASN A 122 -10.21 -14.59 -12.33
C ASN A 122 -10.77 -14.00 -13.63
N LYS A 123 -12.08 -14.04 -13.83
CA LYS A 123 -12.72 -13.61 -15.10
C LYS A 123 -12.48 -12.15 -15.47
N HIS A 124 -12.16 -11.33 -14.48
CA HIS A 124 -11.89 -9.90 -14.63
C HIS A 124 -10.41 -9.57 -14.91
N PHE A 125 -9.54 -10.58 -14.92
CA PHE A 125 -8.13 -10.45 -15.29
C PHE A 125 -7.89 -10.97 -16.72
N HIS A 126 -6.91 -10.40 -17.41
CA HIS A 126 -6.47 -10.96 -18.69
C HIS A 126 -5.73 -12.27 -18.47
N HIS A 127 -6.02 -13.28 -19.28
CA HIS A 127 -5.43 -14.62 -19.16
C HIS A 127 -3.89 -14.65 -19.18
N SER A 128 -3.26 -13.70 -19.89
CA SER A 128 -1.80 -13.57 -19.96
C SER A 128 -1.14 -13.21 -18.62
N ASN A 129 -1.90 -12.72 -17.65
CA ASN A 129 -1.39 -12.23 -16.37
C ASN A 129 -1.72 -13.16 -15.19
N LEU A 130 -2.31 -14.32 -15.47
CA LEU A 130 -2.69 -15.28 -14.43
C LEU A 130 -1.50 -16.20 -14.13
N ILE A 131 -1.06 -16.17 -12.88
CA ILE A 131 -0.11 -17.12 -12.34
C ILE A 131 -0.93 -18.19 -11.60
N GLU A 132 -0.71 -19.47 -11.89
CA GLU A 132 -1.37 -20.54 -11.15
C GLU A 132 -1.04 -20.46 -9.66
N PRO A 133 -2.03 -20.72 -8.77
CA PRO A 133 -1.79 -20.66 -7.34
C PRO A 133 -0.71 -21.68 -6.95
N GLU A 134 0.32 -21.23 -6.29
CA GLU A 134 1.23 -22.13 -5.60
C GLU A 134 0.42 -22.93 -4.57
N LYS A 135 0.54 -24.25 -4.60
CA LYS A 135 -0.07 -25.10 -3.57
C LYS A 135 0.41 -24.62 -2.20
N PRO A 136 -0.49 -24.46 -1.23
CA PRO A 136 -0.08 -24.03 0.10
C PRO A 136 0.98 -25.00 0.65
N ARG A 137 2.21 -24.55 0.69
CA ARG A 137 3.24 -25.24 1.48
C ARG A 137 2.80 -25.14 2.92
N ARG A 138 2.48 -26.27 3.54
CA ARG A 138 2.45 -26.36 5.00
C ARG A 138 3.82 -25.89 5.48
N GLN A 139 3.86 -24.71 6.04
CA GLN A 139 5.01 -24.29 6.83
C GLN A 139 4.96 -25.08 8.14
N GLU A 140 5.56 -26.25 8.14
CA GLU A 140 6.15 -26.79 9.35
C GLU A 140 7.29 -25.80 9.68
N ALA A 141 7.21 -25.26 10.88
CA ALA A 141 8.18 -24.31 11.38
C ALA A 141 9.50 -25.05 11.59
N GLU A 142 10.35 -25.08 10.58
CA GLU A 142 11.77 -25.31 10.75
C GLU A 142 12.47 -23.94 10.65
N LEU A 143 13.02 -23.56 11.80
CA LEU A 143 13.99 -22.47 11.94
C LEU A 143 15.26 -22.92 11.24
N ASP A 144 15.39 -22.62 9.96
CA ASP A 144 16.67 -22.72 9.26
C ASP A 144 17.07 -21.37 8.71
N ALA A 145 18.33 -21.07 8.99
CA ALA A 145 19.04 -19.85 8.63
C ALA A 145 18.97 -19.56 7.13
N PRO A 146 19.12 -18.29 6.71
CA PRO A 146 19.08 -17.93 5.31
C PRO A 146 20.28 -18.55 4.56
N VAL A 147 20.00 -19.50 3.70
CA VAL A 147 20.98 -19.92 2.68
C VAL A 147 21.04 -18.82 1.64
N ILE A 148 22.08 -18.01 1.75
CA ILE A 148 22.51 -17.11 0.70
C ILE A 148 23.16 -17.97 -0.38
N SER A 149 22.48 -18.20 -1.48
CA SER A 149 23.15 -18.59 -2.72
C SER A 149 22.25 -18.32 -3.93
N GLU A 150 22.41 -17.13 -4.46
CA GLU A 150 22.45 -16.91 -5.91
C GLU A 150 23.31 -15.68 -6.14
N THR A 151 24.47 -15.92 -6.69
CA THR A 151 25.40 -14.90 -7.17
C THR A 151 24.70 -14.08 -8.24
N PRO A 152 24.56 -12.74 -8.08
CA PRO A 152 24.18 -11.91 -9.20
C PRO A 152 25.28 -11.97 -10.25
N VAL A 153 24.92 -12.28 -11.49
CA VAL A 153 25.77 -12.01 -12.63
C VAL A 153 26.09 -10.52 -12.59
N MET A 154 27.34 -10.19 -12.32
CA MET A 154 27.84 -8.83 -12.38
C MET A 154 27.68 -8.32 -13.82
N ALA A 155 26.64 -7.52 -14.07
CA ALA A 155 26.65 -6.61 -15.21
C ALA A 155 27.76 -5.60 -14.95
N ASN A 156 28.63 -5.35 -15.94
CA ASN A 156 29.70 -4.37 -15.82
C ASN A 156 29.10 -3.01 -15.45
N ASP A 157 29.65 -2.39 -14.43
CA ASP A 157 29.19 -1.13 -13.80
C ASP A 157 29.16 0.07 -14.79
N GLU A 158 29.74 -0.06 -15.97
CA GLU A 158 29.85 0.99 -16.97
C GLU A 158 28.62 1.16 -17.88
N ASP A 159 27.70 0.18 -17.93
CA ASP A 159 26.51 0.20 -18.80
C ASP A 159 25.20 0.58 -18.08
N LEU A 160 25.22 0.73 -16.75
CA LEU A 160 24.00 1.05 -15.99
C LEU A 160 23.69 2.56 -16.09
N GLN A 161 22.44 2.86 -16.44
CA GLN A 161 21.93 4.24 -16.39
C GLN A 161 22.03 4.80 -14.98
N ARG A 162 22.52 6.04 -14.86
CA ARG A 162 22.59 6.75 -13.58
C ARG A 162 21.25 7.38 -13.24
N ILE A 163 20.83 7.19 -12.01
CA ILE A 163 19.65 7.86 -11.44
C ILE A 163 20.00 8.56 -10.13
N LEU A 164 19.41 9.71 -9.90
CA LEU A 164 19.51 10.43 -8.65
C LEU A 164 18.15 10.39 -7.93
N ILE A 165 18.14 9.90 -6.69
CA ILE A 165 16.98 9.89 -5.81
C ILE A 165 17.12 11.09 -4.85
N VAL A 166 16.08 11.94 -4.80
CA VAL A 166 15.98 13.05 -3.86
C VAL A 166 14.77 12.80 -2.97
N GLU A 167 14.99 12.35 -1.75
CA GLU A 167 13.93 11.96 -0.81
C GLU A 167 14.34 12.34 0.62
N ASP A 168 13.50 13.08 1.32
CA ASP A 168 13.77 13.57 2.68
C ASP A 168 13.54 12.50 3.75
N ASN A 169 12.69 11.52 3.47
CA ASN A 169 12.46 10.40 4.36
C ASN A 169 13.58 9.35 4.23
N ASP A 170 14.35 9.14 5.30
CA ASP A 170 15.50 8.23 5.33
C ASP A 170 15.13 6.78 5.02
N GLU A 171 14.00 6.29 5.54
CA GLU A 171 13.54 4.90 5.34
C GLU A 171 13.10 4.69 3.88
N LEU A 172 12.34 5.64 3.33
CA LEU A 172 11.89 5.59 1.93
C LEU A 172 13.10 5.72 0.98
N ARG A 173 14.05 6.61 1.28
CA ARG A 173 15.27 6.77 0.50
C ARG A 173 16.08 5.47 0.48
N ALA A 174 16.29 4.85 1.63
CA ALA A 174 16.99 3.56 1.72
C ALA A 174 16.25 2.44 0.96
N TYR A 175 14.92 2.38 1.07
CA TYR A 175 14.11 1.42 0.32
C TYR A 175 14.26 1.61 -1.20
N LEU A 176 14.18 2.85 -1.71
CA LEU A 176 14.32 3.16 -3.13
C LEU A 176 15.71 2.80 -3.65
N VAL A 177 16.77 3.13 -2.88
CA VAL A 177 18.14 2.76 -3.22
C VAL A 177 18.27 1.25 -3.36
N ASN A 178 17.83 0.50 -2.35
CA ASN A 178 17.92 -0.97 -2.37
C ASN A 178 17.12 -1.61 -3.51
N SER A 179 15.95 -1.03 -3.84
CA SER A 179 15.08 -1.56 -4.90
C SER A 179 15.61 -1.29 -6.31
N LEU A 180 16.34 -0.19 -6.51
CA LEU A 180 16.78 0.24 -7.84
C LEU A 180 18.25 -0.05 -8.14
N SER A 181 19.09 -0.23 -7.11
CA SER A 181 20.52 -0.56 -7.30
C SER A 181 20.81 -1.82 -8.12
N PRO A 182 19.95 -2.86 -8.16
CA PRO A 182 20.17 -4.01 -9.05
C PRO A 182 20.07 -3.68 -10.55
N MET A 183 19.40 -2.56 -10.90
CA MET A 183 19.08 -2.20 -12.30
C MET A 183 19.75 -0.90 -12.75
N TYR A 184 20.18 -0.06 -11.81
CA TYR A 184 20.68 1.30 -12.06
C TYR A 184 21.86 1.64 -11.18
N ASN A 185 22.72 2.54 -11.66
CA ASN A 185 23.73 3.19 -10.82
C ASN A 185 23.04 4.31 -10.01
N VAL A 186 22.72 4.04 -8.73
CA VAL A 186 21.88 4.88 -7.90
C VAL A 186 22.70 5.79 -7.01
N GLN A 187 22.48 7.10 -7.12
CA GLN A 187 22.90 8.10 -6.14
C GLN A 187 21.66 8.61 -5.38
N ALA A 188 21.81 8.95 -4.10
CA ALA A 188 20.70 9.44 -3.30
C ALA A 188 21.12 10.57 -2.38
N CYS A 189 20.20 11.54 -2.19
CA CYS A 189 20.39 12.65 -1.26
C CYS A 189 19.06 13.00 -0.58
N SER A 190 19.16 13.77 0.51
CA SER A 190 18.01 14.08 1.37
C SER A 190 17.22 15.30 0.91
N ASN A 191 17.80 16.17 0.07
CA ASN A 191 17.19 17.43 -0.33
C ASN A 191 17.72 17.98 -1.66
N GLY A 192 16.99 18.96 -2.21
CA GLY A 192 17.33 19.56 -3.49
C GLY A 192 18.65 20.36 -3.50
N LYS A 193 19.15 20.83 -2.36
CA LYS A 193 20.45 21.51 -2.31
C LYS A 193 21.60 20.53 -2.52
N GLU A 194 21.53 19.38 -1.89
CA GLU A 194 22.49 18.29 -2.11
C GLU A 194 22.39 17.77 -3.55
N ALA A 195 21.18 17.61 -4.09
CA ALA A 195 20.97 17.20 -5.47
C ALA A 195 21.70 18.09 -6.47
N LEU A 196 21.64 19.41 -6.31
CA LEU A 196 22.31 20.38 -7.17
C LEU A 196 23.84 20.28 -7.13
N VAL A 197 24.42 19.72 -6.08
CA VAL A 197 25.88 19.48 -5.98
C VAL A 197 26.25 18.21 -6.73
N ILE A 198 25.40 17.20 -6.70
CA ILE A 198 25.63 15.88 -7.32
C ILE A 198 25.50 15.95 -8.86
N VAL A 199 24.61 16.81 -9.38
CA VAL A 199 24.32 16.90 -10.83
C VAL A 199 25.29 17.84 -11.58
N LYS A 200 26.14 18.57 -10.87
CA LYS A 200 27.18 19.40 -11.48
C LYS A 200 28.41 18.59 -11.85
#